data_03258b3c498595327a48d02dfc5479b8
#
_entry.id   03258b3c498595327a48d02dfc5479b8
#
_cell.length_a   1.000
_cell.length_b   1.000
_cell.length_c   1.000
_cell.angle_alpha   90.00
_cell.angle_beta   90.00
_cell.angle_gamma   90.00
#
_symmetry.space_group_name_H-M   'P 1'
#
loop_
_entity.id
_entity.type
_entity.pdbx_description
1 polymer ?
#
loop_
_entity_poly.entity_id
_entity_poly.type
_entity_poly.pdbx_seq_one_letter_code
_entity_poly.pdbx_strand_id
1 'polypeptide(L)'
;MSTTLAALPEEYLPRDTADVVRTVRDSRPQPLTVRGGDHTSEQLDDEPAPPDRRIVMSLRRMNRVQAVDADARLVRVQAGARLSDIDRTLAAHGLGLPIVGDHREITAGGFAAVGGLSAASHRYGMFSDNVVALEYVDPEGRFGTCGRTHHADRFRRILGGAGRTGIITALTLQAIEVDKDHTWLTSDAHRFLDFDTFVEHSHAEITRPGDALLQVGRWVDTAPLRVSRPVGTGNIQLGTVRFGQWSSLHPTTATPSLRARRELGARARKSLGAIASAAGGRAGMPVRNAAAGALMFAPKVLTLRDAEYLADTVISSSERGPAYRVAVFAPMSSYSTVFHRLHDLFVEHRERSGAITVISAMTYGVRSPYLHESAGEDHGFITFTCRLRPTGTYSGRSGAPELLRDITSGIDDICRSERARRYHTPD
;
A
#
# COMPACT_ATOMS: atom_id res chain seq x y z
N MET A 1 0.79 -50.09 11.78
CA MET A 1 -0.43 -49.23 11.85
C MET A 1 -0.11 -47.90 11.17
N SER A 2 -0.54 -47.77 9.95
CA SER A 2 -0.33 -46.52 9.16
C SER A 2 -1.36 -45.48 9.59
N THR A 3 -0.94 -44.49 10.36
CA THR A 3 -1.82 -43.37 10.72
C THR A 3 -1.96 -42.53 9.46
N THR A 4 -3.11 -42.65 8.81
CA THR A 4 -3.51 -41.76 7.70
C THR A 4 -3.55 -40.36 8.28
N LEU A 5 -2.55 -39.53 7.95
CA LEU A 5 -2.61 -38.08 8.19
C LEU A 5 -3.83 -37.57 7.43
N ALA A 6 -4.87 -37.21 8.17
CA ALA A 6 -6.03 -36.49 7.59
C ALA A 6 -5.49 -35.26 6.83
N ALA A 7 -5.86 -35.13 5.57
CA ALA A 7 -5.48 -33.98 4.78
C ALA A 7 -5.91 -32.71 5.53
N LEU A 8 -4.94 -31.88 5.91
CA LEU A 8 -5.22 -30.60 6.57
C LEU A 8 -6.05 -29.74 5.61
N PRO A 9 -7.06 -29.02 6.10
CA PRO A 9 -7.84 -28.13 5.26
C PRO A 9 -6.92 -27.10 4.61
N GLU A 10 -7.15 -26.79 3.33
CA GLU A 10 -6.36 -25.82 2.58
C GLU A 10 -6.35 -24.42 3.24
N GLU A 11 -7.39 -24.08 4.01
CA GLU A 11 -7.51 -22.80 4.69
C GLU A 11 -8.29 -22.92 6.00
N TYR A 12 -7.70 -22.40 7.10
CA TYR A 12 -8.36 -22.25 8.40
C TYR A 12 -9.06 -20.90 8.48
N LEU A 13 -10.31 -20.89 8.96
CA LEU A 13 -11.18 -19.71 9.06
C LEU A 13 -11.64 -19.49 10.51
N PRO A 14 -10.79 -19.01 11.41
CA PRO A 14 -11.13 -18.75 12.80
C PRO A 14 -12.27 -17.73 12.91
N ARG A 15 -13.09 -17.89 13.93
CA ARG A 15 -14.22 -17.00 14.25
C ARG A 15 -13.93 -16.08 15.44
N ASP A 16 -13.01 -16.51 16.28
CA ASP A 16 -12.58 -15.82 17.49
C ASP A 16 -11.12 -16.11 17.84
N THR A 17 -10.63 -15.47 18.88
CA THR A 17 -9.25 -15.62 19.36
C THR A 17 -8.96 -17.06 19.85
N ALA A 18 -9.93 -17.77 20.40
CA ALA A 18 -9.75 -19.15 20.85
C ALA A 18 -9.52 -20.10 19.68
N ASP A 19 -10.20 -19.88 18.55
CA ASP A 19 -9.94 -20.60 17.29
C ASP A 19 -8.52 -20.36 16.79
N VAL A 20 -8.02 -19.10 16.84
CA VAL A 20 -6.65 -18.75 16.47
C VAL A 20 -5.64 -19.49 17.36
N VAL A 21 -5.83 -19.48 18.68
CA VAL A 21 -4.99 -20.20 19.64
C VAL A 21 -4.91 -21.68 19.29
N ARG A 22 -6.05 -22.32 19.05
CA ARG A 22 -6.10 -23.75 18.67
C ARG A 22 -5.33 -23.99 17.37
N THR A 23 -5.63 -23.21 16.34
CA THR A 23 -4.99 -23.39 15.02
C THR A 23 -3.47 -23.21 15.10
N VAL A 24 -2.96 -22.22 15.85
CA VAL A 24 -1.51 -22.05 16.04
C VAL A 24 -0.87 -23.24 16.73
N ARG A 25 -1.52 -23.82 17.74
CA ARG A 25 -1.02 -25.00 18.46
C ARG A 25 -1.04 -26.27 17.60
N ASP A 26 -2.14 -26.46 16.88
CA ASP A 26 -2.36 -27.66 16.06
C ASP A 26 -1.52 -27.64 14.77
N SER A 27 -1.15 -26.46 14.28
CA SER A 27 -0.32 -26.32 13.06
C SER A 27 1.15 -26.71 13.27
N ARG A 28 1.63 -26.74 14.48
CA ARG A 28 3.05 -27.02 14.77
C ARG A 28 3.47 -28.45 14.40
N PRO A 29 4.68 -28.61 13.85
CA PRO A 29 5.75 -27.63 13.59
C PRO A 29 5.66 -26.94 12.21
N GLN A 30 4.53 -27.01 11.51
CA GLN A 30 4.38 -26.49 10.15
C GLN A 30 4.32 -24.96 10.13
N PRO A 31 4.90 -24.29 9.11
CA PRO A 31 4.82 -22.86 8.98
C PRO A 31 3.39 -22.40 8.69
N LEU A 32 2.92 -21.38 9.42
CA LEU A 32 1.59 -20.80 9.32
C LEU A 32 1.66 -19.45 8.60
N THR A 33 0.91 -19.32 7.52
CA THR A 33 0.71 -18.04 6.83
C THR A 33 -0.63 -17.43 7.24
N VAL A 34 -0.61 -16.22 7.79
CA VAL A 34 -1.83 -15.51 8.20
C VAL A 34 -2.22 -14.51 7.13
N ARG A 35 -3.48 -14.54 6.72
CA ARG A 35 -4.06 -13.61 5.74
C ARG A 35 -5.15 -12.75 6.35
N GLY A 36 -5.15 -11.47 5.98
CA GLY A 36 -6.22 -10.52 6.26
C GLY A 36 -7.19 -10.39 5.08
N GLY A 37 -7.09 -9.27 4.35
CA GLY A 37 -7.94 -8.96 3.18
C GLY A 37 -7.38 -9.43 1.83
N ASP A 38 -6.32 -10.19 1.79
CA ASP A 38 -5.59 -10.63 0.58
C ASP A 38 -5.11 -9.47 -0.33
N HIS A 39 -4.87 -8.32 0.29
CA HIS A 39 -4.44 -7.09 -0.39
C HIS A 39 -2.97 -6.74 -0.14
N THR A 40 -2.12 -7.76 0.02
CA THR A 40 -0.69 -7.54 0.18
C THR A 40 -0.09 -7.19 -1.17
N SER A 41 0.29 -5.92 -1.32
CA SER A 41 0.91 -5.41 -2.54
C SER A 41 2.43 -5.58 -2.57
N GLU A 42 3.01 -6.09 -1.49
CA GLU A 42 4.46 -6.23 -1.33
C GLU A 42 4.82 -7.68 -1.01
N GLN A 43 5.99 -8.11 -1.49
CA GLN A 43 6.52 -9.42 -1.14
C GLN A 43 7.03 -9.35 0.29
N LEU A 44 6.30 -9.94 1.22
CA LEU A 44 6.70 -10.05 2.63
C LEU A 44 7.67 -11.23 2.89
N ASP A 45 7.85 -12.11 1.91
CA ASP A 45 8.68 -13.30 2.03
C ASP A 45 9.84 -13.27 1.02
N ASP A 46 11.07 -13.25 1.51
CA ASP A 46 12.28 -13.36 0.69
C ASP A 46 12.45 -14.77 0.09
N GLU A 47 11.84 -15.80 0.70
CA GLU A 47 11.72 -17.17 0.13
C GLU A 47 10.32 -17.74 0.37
N PRO A 48 9.53 -17.97 -0.68
CA PRO A 48 8.29 -18.69 -0.52
C PRO A 48 8.58 -20.14 -0.13
N ALA A 49 8.18 -20.57 1.07
CA ALA A 49 8.16 -22.00 1.40
C ALA A 49 7.34 -22.75 0.33
N PRO A 50 7.71 -23.99 -0.02
CA PRO A 50 6.96 -24.78 -1.00
C PRO A 50 5.46 -24.76 -0.67
N PRO A 51 4.58 -24.51 -1.65
CA PRO A 51 3.15 -24.34 -1.40
C PRO A 51 2.47 -25.56 -0.76
N ASP A 52 3.07 -26.74 -0.88
CA ASP A 52 2.60 -28.01 -0.37
C ASP A 52 2.79 -28.19 1.16
N ARG A 53 3.49 -27.28 1.83
CA ARG A 53 3.78 -27.34 3.27
C ARG A 53 3.27 -26.17 4.10
N ARG A 54 2.47 -25.27 3.51
CA ARG A 54 1.95 -24.09 4.22
C ARG A 54 0.54 -24.32 4.71
N ILE A 55 0.31 -24.02 5.98
CA ILE A 55 -1.02 -23.86 6.53
C ILE A 55 -1.42 -22.39 6.36
N VAL A 56 -2.57 -22.14 5.75
CA VAL A 56 -3.12 -20.81 5.58
C VAL A 56 -4.20 -20.58 6.60
N MET A 57 -4.11 -19.49 7.36
CA MET A 57 -5.16 -18.99 8.25
C MET A 57 -5.68 -17.66 7.73
N SER A 58 -6.96 -17.57 7.42
CA SER A 58 -7.59 -16.32 7.01
C SER A 58 -8.52 -15.77 8.09
N LEU A 59 -8.24 -14.55 8.52
CA LEU A 59 -9.00 -13.87 9.58
C LEU A 59 -10.30 -13.22 9.07
N ARG A 60 -10.70 -13.46 7.82
CA ARG A 60 -11.88 -12.83 7.20
C ARG A 60 -13.21 -13.04 7.94
N ARG A 61 -13.30 -14.08 8.80
CA ARG A 61 -14.48 -14.31 9.66
C ARG A 61 -14.43 -13.55 10.99
N MET A 62 -13.28 -13.02 11.36
CA MET A 62 -13.10 -12.16 12.53
C MET A 62 -13.24 -10.68 12.11
N ASN A 63 -14.43 -10.29 11.62
CA ASN A 63 -14.63 -9.03 10.91
C ASN A 63 -15.61 -8.06 11.62
N ARG A 64 -15.89 -8.26 12.90
CA ARG A 64 -16.86 -7.43 13.63
C ARG A 64 -16.25 -6.15 14.16
N VAL A 65 -16.98 -5.03 14.04
CA VAL A 65 -16.85 -3.86 14.89
C VAL A 65 -17.55 -4.20 16.21
N GLN A 66 -16.80 -4.27 17.31
CA GLN A 66 -17.28 -4.79 18.59
C GLN A 66 -17.93 -3.73 19.46
N ALA A 67 -17.32 -2.52 19.50
CA ALA A 67 -17.78 -1.39 20.29
C ALA A 67 -17.29 -0.07 19.69
N VAL A 68 -18.09 0.97 19.83
CA VAL A 68 -17.72 2.37 19.58
C VAL A 68 -17.97 3.15 20.86
N ASP A 69 -16.93 3.79 21.36
CA ASP A 69 -17.01 4.80 22.43
C ASP A 69 -16.84 6.17 21.76
N ALA A 70 -17.95 6.85 21.52
CA ALA A 70 -17.95 8.11 20.80
C ALA A 70 -17.32 9.23 21.61
N ASP A 71 -17.49 9.23 22.93
CA ASP A 71 -16.97 10.26 23.83
C ASP A 71 -15.44 10.17 23.92
N ALA A 72 -14.91 8.95 24.07
CA ALA A 72 -13.47 8.69 24.04
C ALA A 72 -12.89 8.65 22.61
N ARG A 73 -13.73 8.64 21.58
CA ARG A 73 -13.36 8.47 20.17
C ARG A 73 -12.57 7.17 19.93
N LEU A 74 -13.00 6.10 20.57
CA LEU A 74 -12.37 4.80 20.44
C LEU A 74 -13.30 3.82 19.73
N VAL A 75 -12.70 2.95 18.91
CA VAL A 75 -13.43 1.81 18.31
C VAL A 75 -12.64 0.52 18.55
N ARG A 76 -13.34 -0.51 19.05
CA ARG A 76 -12.80 -1.85 19.18
C ARG A 76 -13.27 -2.73 18.05
N VAL A 77 -12.34 -3.40 17.39
CA VAL A 77 -12.60 -4.19 16.19
C VAL A 77 -11.83 -5.50 16.22
N GLN A 78 -12.38 -6.53 15.56
CA GLN A 78 -11.64 -7.74 15.25
C GLN A 78 -10.66 -7.49 14.09
N ALA A 79 -9.56 -8.25 14.05
CA ALA A 79 -8.45 -8.02 13.11
C ALA A 79 -8.83 -8.14 11.62
N GLY A 80 -9.80 -8.99 11.28
CA GLY A 80 -10.31 -9.15 9.92
C GLY A 80 -11.37 -8.12 9.52
N ALA A 81 -11.73 -7.16 10.39
CA ALA A 81 -12.64 -6.07 10.04
C ALA A 81 -12.00 -5.17 8.97
N ARG A 82 -12.75 -4.87 7.90
CA ARG A 82 -12.28 -3.99 6.83
C ARG A 82 -12.29 -2.54 7.30
N LEU A 83 -11.26 -1.78 6.93
CA LEU A 83 -11.19 -0.35 7.30
C LEU A 83 -12.40 0.43 6.78
N SER A 84 -12.89 0.10 5.58
CA SER A 84 -14.09 0.71 5.00
C SER A 84 -15.37 0.45 5.81
N ASP A 85 -15.50 -0.71 6.44
CA ASP A 85 -16.68 -1.04 7.26
C ASP A 85 -16.58 -0.39 8.64
N ILE A 86 -15.37 -0.34 9.23
CA ILE A 86 -15.10 0.39 10.47
C ILE A 86 -15.43 1.87 10.28
N ASP A 87 -14.92 2.47 9.22
CA ASP A 87 -15.09 3.89 8.91
C ASP A 87 -16.56 4.26 8.64
N ARG A 88 -17.32 3.34 8.01
CA ARG A 88 -18.78 3.49 7.85
C ARG A 88 -19.53 3.42 9.17
N THR A 89 -19.11 2.53 10.08
CA THR A 89 -19.70 2.44 11.42
C THR A 89 -19.44 3.69 12.23
N LEU A 90 -18.22 4.22 12.17
CA LEU A 90 -17.80 5.45 12.84
C LEU A 90 -18.56 6.69 12.33
N ALA A 91 -18.88 6.73 11.02
CA ALA A 91 -19.61 7.85 10.41
C ALA A 91 -21.00 8.08 11.06
N ALA A 92 -21.66 7.03 11.55
CA ALA A 92 -22.93 7.15 12.31
C ALA A 92 -22.77 7.94 13.63
N HIS A 93 -21.54 8.11 14.10
CA HIS A 93 -21.20 8.87 15.32
C HIS A 93 -20.46 10.18 15.01
N GLY A 94 -20.41 10.64 13.76
CA GLY A 94 -19.64 11.81 13.35
C GLY A 94 -18.12 11.59 13.42
N LEU A 95 -17.68 10.35 13.42
CA LEU A 95 -16.28 9.95 13.56
C LEU A 95 -15.78 9.27 12.28
N GLY A 96 -14.46 9.17 12.14
CA GLY A 96 -13.78 8.40 11.10
C GLY A 96 -12.39 7.98 11.51
N LEU A 97 -11.81 7.02 10.78
CA LEU A 97 -10.41 6.65 10.96
C LEU A 97 -9.50 7.74 10.38
N PRO A 98 -8.44 8.17 11.09
CA PRO A 98 -7.50 9.18 10.58
C PRO A 98 -6.65 8.66 9.41
N ILE A 99 -6.33 7.38 9.41
CA ILE A 99 -5.58 6.69 8.37
C ILE A 99 -6.38 5.49 7.87
N VAL A 100 -6.66 5.48 6.58
CA VAL A 100 -7.22 4.35 5.87
C VAL A 100 -6.34 4.05 4.67
N GLY A 101 -6.23 2.80 4.29
CA GLY A 101 -5.53 2.43 3.07
C GLY A 101 -6.33 2.82 1.83
N ASP A 102 -5.70 2.72 0.69
CA ASP A 102 -6.24 3.11 -0.61
C ASP A 102 -7.24 2.09 -1.21
N HIS A 103 -7.42 0.94 -0.56
CA HIS A 103 -8.35 -0.13 -0.96
C HIS A 103 -9.37 -0.48 0.13
N ARG A 104 -10.61 -0.75 -0.27
CA ARG A 104 -11.73 -1.07 0.65
C ARG A 104 -11.57 -2.43 1.34
N GLU A 105 -10.81 -3.34 0.75
CA GLU A 105 -10.61 -4.71 1.25
C GLU A 105 -9.53 -4.81 2.34
N ILE A 106 -8.80 -3.74 2.62
CA ILE A 106 -7.75 -3.71 3.65
C ILE A 106 -8.39 -3.96 5.03
N THR A 107 -7.80 -4.90 5.79
CA THR A 107 -8.25 -5.26 7.14
C THR A 107 -7.42 -4.59 8.23
N ALA A 108 -8.05 -4.31 9.37
CA ALA A 108 -7.40 -3.62 10.49
C ALA A 108 -6.16 -4.34 10.99
N GLY A 109 -6.22 -5.66 11.20
CA GLY A 109 -5.08 -6.45 11.66
C GLY A 109 -3.95 -6.52 10.66
N GLY A 110 -4.27 -6.74 9.36
CA GLY A 110 -3.29 -6.76 8.29
C GLY A 110 -2.58 -5.41 8.15
N PHE A 111 -3.34 -4.31 8.19
CA PHE A 111 -2.80 -2.97 8.04
C PHE A 111 -1.94 -2.54 9.25
N ALA A 112 -2.35 -2.90 10.47
CA ALA A 112 -1.56 -2.68 11.69
C ALA A 112 -0.27 -3.51 11.70
N ALA A 113 -0.32 -4.75 11.21
CA ALA A 113 0.84 -5.63 11.16
C ALA A 113 1.96 -5.10 10.25
N VAL A 114 1.62 -4.26 9.27
CA VAL A 114 2.59 -3.63 8.36
C VAL A 114 2.80 -2.14 8.63
N GLY A 115 2.22 -1.60 9.71
CA GLY A 115 2.30 -0.18 10.05
C GLY A 115 1.19 0.65 9.43
N GLY A 116 0.89 0.47 8.15
CA GLY A 116 -0.20 1.10 7.42
C GLY A 116 0.02 2.59 7.13
N LEU A 117 -0.10 2.97 5.87
CA LEU A 117 0.18 4.32 5.39
C LEU A 117 -0.90 4.82 4.44
N SER A 118 -1.07 6.12 4.35
CA SER A 118 -1.94 6.77 3.37
C SER A 118 -1.45 8.17 3.01
N ALA A 119 -2.09 8.79 2.04
CA ALA A 119 -1.85 10.18 1.67
C ALA A 119 -2.14 11.20 2.80
N ALA A 120 -2.73 10.77 3.93
CA ALA A 120 -2.95 11.54 5.15
C ALA A 120 -1.84 11.39 6.19
N SER A 121 -0.82 10.55 5.92
CA SER A 121 0.23 10.23 6.90
C SER A 121 1.10 11.41 7.31
N HIS A 122 1.15 12.48 6.52
CA HIS A 122 1.79 13.74 6.89
C HIS A 122 1.07 14.47 8.04
N ARG A 123 -0.20 14.11 8.35
CA ARG A 123 -0.99 14.70 9.44
C ARG A 123 -1.17 13.76 10.63
N TYR A 124 -1.40 12.48 10.35
CA TYR A 124 -1.86 11.52 11.33
C TYR A 124 -0.88 10.36 11.57
N GLY A 125 0.30 10.41 10.96
CA GLY A 125 1.30 9.36 11.07
C GLY A 125 0.91 8.09 10.34
N MET A 126 1.27 6.96 10.90
CA MET A 126 0.93 5.63 10.41
C MET A 126 -0.39 5.14 11.01
N PHE A 127 -1.02 4.14 10.42
CA PHE A 127 -2.18 3.49 11.04
C PHE A 127 -1.82 2.90 12.41
N SER A 128 -0.63 2.33 12.55
CA SER A 128 -0.11 1.82 13.82
C SER A 128 0.00 2.89 14.91
N ASP A 129 0.28 4.16 14.56
CA ASP A 129 0.32 5.27 15.50
C ASP A 129 -1.07 5.58 16.11
N ASN A 130 -2.14 5.14 15.43
CA ASN A 130 -3.51 5.32 15.87
C ASN A 130 -4.09 4.06 16.58
N VAL A 131 -3.30 3.01 16.76
CA VAL A 131 -3.66 1.86 17.60
C VAL A 131 -3.38 2.21 19.06
N VAL A 132 -4.35 1.98 19.93
CA VAL A 132 -4.25 2.24 21.38
C VAL A 132 -3.86 0.97 22.14
N ALA A 133 -4.49 -0.15 21.78
CA ALA A 133 -4.25 -1.45 22.36
C ALA A 133 -4.60 -2.56 21.35
N LEU A 134 -4.04 -3.74 21.57
CA LEU A 134 -4.35 -4.92 20.75
C LEU A 134 -4.36 -6.22 21.57
N GLU A 135 -5.09 -7.18 21.03
CA GLU A 135 -5.05 -8.59 21.43
C GLU A 135 -4.28 -9.37 20.40
N TYR A 136 -3.49 -10.34 20.84
CA TYR A 136 -2.67 -11.14 19.94
C TYR A 136 -2.54 -12.58 20.44
N VAL A 137 -2.15 -13.44 19.52
CA VAL A 137 -1.70 -14.81 19.80
C VAL A 137 -0.24 -14.90 19.38
N ASP A 138 0.64 -15.30 20.33
CA ASP A 138 2.07 -15.44 20.04
C ASP A 138 2.37 -16.71 19.22
N PRO A 139 3.60 -16.89 18.70
CA PRO A 139 3.98 -18.09 17.97
C PRO A 139 3.83 -19.39 18.78
N GLU A 140 3.77 -19.30 20.10
CA GLU A 140 3.55 -20.44 21.01
C GLU A 140 2.06 -20.76 21.22
N GLY A 141 1.16 -19.99 20.62
CA GLY A 141 -0.28 -20.14 20.78
C GLY A 141 -0.79 -19.64 22.14
N ARG A 142 -0.08 -18.68 22.78
CA ARG A 142 -0.51 -18.02 24.02
C ARG A 142 -1.22 -16.72 23.66
N PHE A 143 -2.38 -16.51 24.25
CA PHE A 143 -3.09 -15.24 24.17
C PHE A 143 -2.42 -14.17 25.02
N GLY A 144 -2.40 -12.94 24.54
CA GLY A 144 -1.91 -11.80 25.28
C GLY A 144 -2.57 -10.49 24.81
N THR A 145 -2.41 -9.46 25.66
CA THR A 145 -2.82 -8.09 25.37
C THR A 145 -1.64 -7.15 25.54
N CYS A 146 -1.58 -6.10 24.74
CA CYS A 146 -0.58 -5.04 24.90
C CYS A 146 -1.13 -3.71 24.34
N GLY A 147 -0.49 -2.62 24.73
CA GLY A 147 -0.90 -1.27 24.33
C GLY A 147 0.22 -0.27 24.57
N ARG A 148 -0.07 1.01 24.33
CA ARG A 148 0.93 2.11 24.44
C ARG A 148 1.59 2.16 25.81
N THR A 149 0.86 1.88 26.90
CA THR A 149 1.34 1.98 28.29
C THR A 149 1.47 0.62 28.98
N HIS A 150 1.06 -0.47 28.32
CA HIS A 150 1.05 -1.83 28.85
C HIS A 150 1.76 -2.77 27.90
N HIS A 151 2.85 -3.38 28.33
CA HIS A 151 3.72 -4.20 27.47
C HIS A 151 4.15 -3.47 26.18
N ALA A 152 4.58 -2.21 26.32
CA ALA A 152 4.85 -1.30 25.19
C ALA A 152 5.87 -1.86 24.19
N ASP A 153 6.91 -2.57 24.66
CA ASP A 153 7.90 -3.20 23.76
C ASP A 153 7.31 -4.33 22.91
N ARG A 154 6.41 -5.13 23.49
CA ARG A 154 5.68 -6.15 22.75
C ARG A 154 4.73 -5.50 21.74
N PHE A 155 4.04 -4.44 22.16
CA PHE A 155 3.15 -3.67 21.32
C PHE A 155 3.87 -3.14 20.07
N ARG A 156 5.02 -2.49 20.25
CA ARG A 156 5.84 -1.97 19.11
C ARG A 156 6.32 -3.07 18.19
N ARG A 157 6.74 -4.24 18.72
CA ARG A 157 7.21 -5.37 17.90
C ARG A 157 6.11 -6.07 17.12
N ILE A 158 4.86 -6.02 17.56
CA ILE A 158 3.72 -6.60 16.82
C ILE A 158 3.27 -5.63 15.73
N LEU A 159 3.18 -4.33 16.03
CA LEU A 159 2.85 -3.29 15.04
C LEU A 159 4.02 -3.11 14.07
N GLY A 160 3.76 -3.24 12.79
CA GLY A 160 4.82 -3.19 11.77
C GLY A 160 5.70 -4.45 11.68
N GLY A 161 5.50 -5.45 12.55
CA GLY A 161 6.29 -6.69 12.57
C GLY A 161 5.89 -7.74 11.53
N ALA A 162 5.02 -7.39 10.58
CA ALA A 162 4.55 -8.25 9.49
C ALA A 162 4.03 -9.63 9.95
N GLY A 163 3.46 -9.71 11.16
CA GLY A 163 2.92 -10.94 11.75
C GLY A 163 3.96 -11.91 12.30
N ARG A 164 5.26 -11.60 12.23
CA ARG A 164 6.35 -12.51 12.68
C ARG A 164 6.39 -12.72 14.19
N THR A 165 5.93 -11.74 14.97
CA THR A 165 6.01 -11.72 16.44
C THR A 165 4.69 -12.03 17.14
N GLY A 166 3.59 -12.13 16.39
CA GLY A 166 2.27 -12.47 16.88
C GLY A 166 1.17 -12.17 15.88
N ILE A 167 0.08 -12.89 16.02
CA ILE A 167 -1.13 -12.75 15.18
C ILE A 167 -2.07 -11.81 15.91
N ILE A 168 -2.33 -10.64 15.35
CA ILE A 168 -3.31 -9.69 15.89
C ILE A 168 -4.72 -10.28 15.73
N THR A 169 -5.50 -10.30 16.81
CA THR A 169 -6.88 -10.82 16.81
C THR A 169 -7.93 -9.75 17.03
N ALA A 170 -7.61 -8.71 17.78
CA ALA A 170 -8.46 -7.52 17.95
C ALA A 170 -7.61 -6.27 18.20
N LEU A 171 -8.17 -5.10 17.88
CA LEU A 171 -7.55 -3.79 18.08
C LEU A 171 -8.53 -2.79 18.69
N THR A 172 -8.00 -1.87 19.50
CA THR A 172 -8.67 -0.62 19.86
C THR A 172 -7.97 0.51 19.11
N LEU A 173 -8.74 1.24 18.30
CA LEU A 173 -8.25 2.29 17.40
C LEU A 173 -8.74 3.66 17.90
N GLN A 174 -7.89 4.67 17.76
CA GLN A 174 -8.26 6.07 17.94
C GLN A 174 -8.98 6.56 16.68
N ALA A 175 -10.18 7.11 16.81
CA ALA A 175 -10.90 7.80 15.76
C ALA A 175 -10.76 9.33 15.91
N ILE A 176 -11.13 10.06 14.86
CA ILE A 176 -11.19 11.52 14.82
C ILE A 176 -12.59 12.00 14.49
N GLU A 177 -12.94 13.21 14.92
CA GLU A 177 -14.15 13.88 14.47
C GLU A 177 -13.99 14.30 13.01
N VAL A 178 -14.80 13.73 12.12
CA VAL A 178 -14.77 14.06 10.70
C VAL A 178 -16.02 13.54 9.99
N ASP A 179 -16.61 14.38 9.16
CA ASP A 179 -17.66 13.98 8.22
C ASP A 179 -17.05 13.77 6.83
N LYS A 180 -16.55 12.58 6.56
CA LYS A 180 -15.86 12.25 5.31
C LYS A 180 -16.77 12.30 4.08
N ASP A 181 -18.07 12.11 4.25
CA ASP A 181 -19.04 12.11 3.16
C ASP A 181 -19.41 13.53 2.71
N HIS A 182 -19.32 14.51 3.60
CA HIS A 182 -19.62 15.90 3.33
C HIS A 182 -18.39 16.83 3.35
N THR A 183 -17.21 16.33 3.69
CA THR A 183 -15.95 17.07 3.52
C THR A 183 -15.53 17.02 2.05
N TRP A 184 -15.74 18.15 1.35
CA TRP A 184 -15.38 18.28 -0.05
C TRP A 184 -13.93 18.71 -0.22
N LEU A 185 -13.26 18.13 -1.23
CA LEU A 185 -11.88 18.40 -1.57
C LEU A 185 -11.74 18.86 -3.02
N THR A 186 -10.83 19.80 -3.22
CA THR A 186 -10.30 20.15 -4.54
C THR A 186 -8.82 19.79 -4.60
N SER A 187 -8.40 19.28 -5.74
CA SER A 187 -6.99 18.95 -6.00
C SER A 187 -6.28 20.17 -6.57
N ASP A 188 -5.22 20.59 -5.88
CA ASP A 188 -4.14 21.34 -6.49
C ASP A 188 -3.11 20.37 -7.03
N ALA A 189 -2.76 20.48 -8.32
CA ALA A 189 -1.96 19.49 -9.01
C ALA A 189 -0.88 20.12 -9.89
N HIS A 190 0.37 19.87 -9.53
CA HIS A 190 1.56 20.27 -10.28
C HIS A 190 2.06 19.10 -11.13
N ARG A 191 2.47 19.39 -12.37
CA ARG A 191 2.90 18.39 -13.36
C ARG A 191 4.35 18.60 -13.74
N PHE A 192 5.09 17.50 -13.91
CA PHE A 192 6.51 17.50 -14.15
C PHE A 192 6.87 16.58 -15.31
N LEU A 193 7.78 17.01 -16.17
CA LEU A 193 8.40 16.17 -17.21
C LEU A 193 9.84 15.79 -16.85
N ASP A 194 10.38 16.44 -15.83
CA ASP A 194 11.71 16.24 -15.32
C ASP A 194 11.64 15.65 -13.89
N PHE A 195 12.48 14.63 -13.62
CA PHE A 195 12.46 13.90 -12.35
C PHE A 195 13.04 14.71 -11.20
N ASP A 196 14.11 15.47 -11.46
CA ASP A 196 14.78 16.26 -10.43
C ASP A 196 13.83 17.35 -9.91
N THR A 197 13.19 18.06 -10.81
CA THR A 197 12.15 19.08 -10.47
C THR A 197 10.98 18.45 -9.71
N PHE A 198 10.57 17.22 -10.08
CA PHE A 198 9.53 16.51 -9.36
C PHE A 198 9.95 16.15 -7.92
N VAL A 199 11.20 15.70 -7.73
CA VAL A 199 11.73 15.34 -6.41
C VAL A 199 11.88 16.58 -5.53
N GLU A 200 12.42 17.68 -6.07
CA GLU A 200 12.57 18.96 -5.35
C GLU A 200 11.22 19.50 -4.88
N HIS A 201 10.22 19.51 -5.76
CA HIS A 201 8.87 19.92 -5.42
C HIS A 201 8.24 19.01 -4.35
N SER A 202 8.39 17.70 -4.51
CA SER A 202 7.89 16.72 -3.53
C SER A 202 8.49 16.94 -2.15
N HIS A 203 9.81 17.19 -2.08
CA HIS A 203 10.50 17.50 -0.84
C HIS A 203 9.95 18.78 -0.18
N ALA A 204 9.76 19.85 -0.95
CA ALA A 204 9.23 21.11 -0.45
C ALA A 204 7.80 20.93 0.11
N GLU A 205 6.93 20.23 -0.59
CA GLU A 205 5.54 19.97 -0.18
C GLU A 205 5.44 19.08 1.06
N ILE A 206 6.29 18.05 1.17
CA ILE A 206 6.36 17.18 2.35
C ILE A 206 6.83 17.97 3.57
N THR A 207 7.82 18.84 3.39
CA THR A 207 8.38 19.67 4.46
C THR A 207 7.36 20.70 4.96
N ARG A 208 6.54 21.25 4.05
CA ARG A 208 5.56 22.30 4.34
C ARG A 208 4.16 21.95 3.81
N PRO A 209 3.49 20.95 4.41
CA PRO A 209 2.25 20.38 3.83
C PRO A 209 1.04 21.33 3.83
N GLY A 210 1.12 22.48 4.50
CA GLY A 210 0.01 23.41 4.60
C GLY A 210 -1.22 22.80 5.28
N ASP A 211 -2.42 23.11 4.74
CA ASP A 211 -3.73 22.63 5.21
C ASP A 211 -4.28 21.44 4.43
N ALA A 212 -3.50 20.89 3.49
CA ALA A 212 -3.91 19.73 2.69
C ALA A 212 -4.29 18.55 3.59
N LEU A 213 -5.44 17.92 3.32
CA LEU A 213 -5.87 16.73 4.03
C LEU A 213 -5.18 15.48 3.46
N LEU A 214 -4.93 15.44 2.18
CA LEU A 214 -4.25 14.36 1.50
C LEU A 214 -3.18 14.92 0.57
N GLN A 215 -2.01 14.29 0.54
CA GLN A 215 -0.91 14.65 -0.36
C GLN A 215 -0.30 13.41 -0.99
N VAL A 216 0.00 13.47 -2.29
CA VAL A 216 0.69 12.38 -2.97
C VAL A 216 1.42 12.86 -4.21
N GLY A 217 2.69 12.48 -4.31
CA GLY A 217 3.49 12.56 -5.52
C GLY A 217 3.46 11.22 -6.27
N ARG A 218 3.39 11.26 -7.59
CA ARG A 218 3.47 10.07 -8.46
C ARG A 218 4.38 10.36 -9.64
N TRP A 219 5.23 9.40 -9.96
CA TRP A 219 6.11 9.42 -11.13
C TRP A 219 5.94 8.15 -11.95
N VAL A 220 5.98 8.28 -13.27
CA VAL A 220 5.97 7.15 -14.21
C VAL A 220 7.06 7.37 -15.25
N ASP A 221 7.87 6.34 -15.46
CA ASP A 221 8.89 6.25 -16.49
C ASP A 221 8.76 4.93 -17.22
N THR A 222 8.51 4.98 -18.54
CA THR A 222 8.33 3.79 -19.36
C THR A 222 9.57 3.52 -20.21
N ALA A 223 9.89 2.23 -20.41
CA ALA A 223 10.81 1.86 -21.47
C ALA A 223 10.25 2.26 -22.86
N PRO A 224 11.11 2.45 -23.88
CA PRO A 224 10.63 2.71 -25.23
C PRO A 224 9.66 1.64 -25.69
N LEU A 225 8.47 2.06 -26.11
CA LEU A 225 7.46 1.16 -26.62
C LEU A 225 7.88 0.66 -28.01
N ARG A 226 8.02 -0.65 -28.17
CA ARG A 226 8.26 -1.28 -29.49
C ARG A 226 6.96 -1.89 -29.99
N VAL A 227 6.46 -1.39 -31.10
CA VAL A 227 5.27 -1.92 -31.76
C VAL A 227 5.73 -2.69 -33.01
N SER A 228 5.49 -4.01 -33.02
CA SER A 228 5.72 -4.83 -34.22
C SER A 228 4.68 -4.48 -35.26
N ARG A 229 5.11 -4.23 -36.51
CA ARG A 229 4.18 -4.05 -37.63
C ARG A 229 3.50 -5.37 -37.95
N PRO A 230 2.18 -5.38 -38.23
CA PRO A 230 1.46 -6.59 -38.62
C PRO A 230 1.92 -7.16 -39.96
N VAL A 231 2.46 -6.34 -40.85
CA VAL A 231 2.95 -6.68 -42.18
C VAL A 231 4.21 -5.89 -42.46
N GLY A 232 5.35 -6.57 -42.66
CA GLY A 232 6.62 -5.97 -43.04
C GLY A 232 7.72 -6.07 -41.99
N THR A 233 8.94 -5.93 -42.44
CA THR A 233 10.17 -5.98 -41.62
C THR A 233 10.38 -4.65 -40.88
N GLY A 234 10.19 -4.64 -39.59
CA GLY A 234 10.60 -3.52 -38.73
C GLY A 234 9.70 -3.29 -37.52
N ASN A 235 10.32 -2.93 -36.41
CA ASN A 235 9.64 -2.46 -35.22
C ASN A 235 9.58 -0.92 -35.24
N ILE A 236 8.42 -0.35 -34.97
CA ILE A 236 8.32 1.09 -34.66
C ILE A 236 8.67 1.27 -33.21
N GLN A 237 9.72 2.03 -32.92
CA GLN A 237 10.07 2.44 -31.57
C GLN A 237 9.35 3.77 -31.28
N LEU A 238 8.35 3.71 -30.41
CA LEU A 238 7.75 4.90 -29.82
C LEU A 238 8.63 5.33 -28.63
N GLY A 239 8.74 6.64 -28.39
CA GLY A 239 9.59 7.19 -27.32
C GLY A 239 9.18 6.73 -25.92
N THR A 240 10.03 7.05 -24.97
CA THR A 240 9.73 6.89 -23.53
C THR A 240 8.68 7.92 -23.10
N VAL A 241 7.82 7.55 -22.17
CA VAL A 241 6.92 8.49 -21.48
C VAL A 241 7.46 8.69 -20.07
N ARG A 242 7.84 9.92 -19.77
CA ARG A 242 8.23 10.36 -18.42
C ARG A 242 7.27 11.44 -17.97
N PHE A 243 6.68 11.23 -16.81
CA PHE A 243 5.69 12.16 -16.30
C PHE A 243 5.54 12.02 -14.78
N GLY A 244 5.54 13.16 -14.10
CA GLY A 244 5.27 13.26 -12.66
C GLY A 244 4.09 14.17 -12.36
N GLN A 245 3.44 13.92 -11.25
CA GLN A 245 2.45 14.80 -10.66
C GLN A 245 2.52 14.78 -9.15
N TRP A 246 2.55 15.95 -8.55
CA TRP A 246 2.21 16.16 -7.15
C TRP A 246 0.76 16.61 -7.05
N SER A 247 0.02 16.08 -6.06
CA SER A 247 -1.36 16.45 -5.79
C SER A 247 -1.55 16.69 -4.30
N SER A 248 -1.95 17.89 -3.95
CA SER A 248 -2.43 18.28 -2.62
C SER A 248 -3.94 18.49 -2.69
N LEU A 249 -4.69 17.84 -1.79
CA LEU A 249 -6.14 17.94 -1.74
C LEU A 249 -6.55 18.74 -0.50
N HIS A 250 -7.17 19.89 -0.77
CA HIS A 250 -7.57 20.88 0.22
C HIS A 250 -9.07 20.87 0.46
N PRO A 251 -9.53 21.08 1.71
CA PRO A 251 -10.94 21.21 2.00
C PRO A 251 -11.53 22.43 1.27
N THR A 252 -12.75 22.29 0.80
CA THR A 252 -13.47 23.35 0.08
C THR A 252 -14.96 23.32 0.37
N THR A 253 -15.63 24.46 0.17
CA THR A 253 -17.08 24.55 0.31
C THR A 253 -17.77 23.97 -0.93
N ALA A 254 -18.74 23.09 -0.71
CA ALA A 254 -19.53 22.50 -1.78
C ALA A 254 -20.41 23.55 -2.50
N THR A 255 -20.07 23.88 -3.73
CA THR A 255 -20.88 24.75 -4.60
C THR A 255 -21.64 23.90 -5.65
N PRO A 256 -22.73 24.42 -6.25
CA PRO A 256 -23.41 23.70 -7.33
C PRO A 256 -22.49 23.36 -8.50
N SER A 257 -21.57 24.25 -8.86
CA SER A 257 -20.58 24.02 -9.92
C SER A 257 -19.60 22.90 -9.57
N LEU A 258 -19.14 22.82 -8.31
CA LEU A 258 -18.28 21.73 -7.85
C LEU A 258 -19.00 20.38 -7.82
N ARG A 259 -20.29 20.37 -7.45
CA ARG A 259 -21.12 19.16 -7.52
C ARG A 259 -21.25 18.65 -8.95
N ALA A 260 -21.54 19.53 -9.91
CA ALA A 260 -21.61 19.17 -11.32
C ALA A 260 -20.25 18.66 -11.86
N ARG A 261 -19.14 19.29 -11.48
CA ARG A 261 -17.79 18.82 -11.84
C ARG A 261 -17.46 17.44 -11.25
N ARG A 262 -17.87 17.16 -10.02
CA ARG A 262 -17.72 15.82 -9.40
C ARG A 262 -18.49 14.77 -10.20
N GLU A 263 -19.76 15.02 -10.54
CA GLU A 263 -20.59 14.08 -11.30
C GLU A 263 -20.00 13.81 -12.69
N LEU A 264 -19.58 14.87 -13.40
CA LEU A 264 -18.94 14.75 -14.70
C LEU A 264 -17.64 13.91 -14.58
N GLY A 265 -16.82 14.21 -13.59
CA GLY A 265 -15.59 13.46 -13.31
C GLY A 265 -15.87 11.99 -12.95
N ALA A 266 -16.93 11.70 -12.20
CA ALA A 266 -17.32 10.33 -11.87
C ALA A 266 -17.78 9.56 -13.13
N ARG A 267 -18.59 10.20 -14.01
CA ARG A 267 -19.00 9.62 -15.29
C ARG A 267 -17.80 9.35 -16.21
N ALA A 268 -16.88 10.33 -16.33
CA ALA A 268 -15.67 10.17 -17.12
C ALA A 268 -14.80 9.01 -16.62
N ARG A 269 -14.60 8.88 -15.29
CA ARG A 269 -13.87 7.76 -14.68
C ARG A 269 -14.53 6.42 -15.02
N LYS A 270 -15.86 6.31 -14.87
CA LYS A 270 -16.61 5.10 -15.21
C LYS A 270 -16.45 4.72 -16.68
N SER A 271 -16.55 5.68 -17.59
CA SER A 271 -16.39 5.46 -19.03
C SER A 271 -14.96 5.03 -19.40
N LEU A 272 -13.94 5.71 -18.85
CA LEU A 272 -12.55 5.34 -19.09
C LEU A 272 -12.19 3.98 -18.46
N GLY A 273 -12.74 3.66 -17.29
CA GLY A 273 -12.62 2.34 -16.67
C GLY A 273 -13.24 1.24 -17.55
N ALA A 274 -14.41 1.48 -18.15
CA ALA A 274 -15.04 0.56 -19.08
C ALA A 274 -14.21 0.35 -20.35
N ILE A 275 -13.65 1.44 -20.91
CA ILE A 275 -12.74 1.38 -22.08
C ILE A 275 -11.48 0.57 -21.73
N ALA A 276 -10.89 0.85 -20.57
CA ALA A 276 -9.71 0.13 -20.09
C ALA A 276 -10.00 -1.37 -19.89
N SER A 277 -11.20 -1.72 -19.39
CA SER A 277 -11.62 -3.12 -19.20
C SER A 277 -11.94 -3.83 -20.52
N ALA A 278 -12.53 -3.13 -21.47
CA ALA A 278 -12.85 -3.66 -22.80
C ALA A 278 -11.60 -3.86 -23.69
N ALA A 279 -10.53 -3.11 -23.43
CA ALA A 279 -9.26 -3.25 -24.14
C ALA A 279 -8.53 -4.53 -23.72
N GLY A 280 -8.99 -5.68 -24.23
CA GLY A 280 -8.42 -6.99 -23.93
C GLY A 280 -7.09 -7.27 -24.65
N GLY A 281 -6.32 -8.26 -24.14
CA GLY A 281 -5.10 -8.77 -24.77
C GLY A 281 -3.89 -7.84 -24.74
N ARG A 282 -2.80 -8.26 -25.38
CA ARG A 282 -1.52 -7.51 -25.41
C ARG A 282 -1.64 -6.17 -26.17
N ALA A 283 -2.45 -6.11 -27.20
CA ALA A 283 -2.67 -4.89 -28.00
C ALA A 283 -3.44 -3.80 -27.23
N GLY A 284 -4.25 -4.17 -26.23
CA GLY A 284 -5.00 -3.23 -25.40
C GLY A 284 -4.21 -2.63 -24.23
N MET A 285 -3.01 -3.15 -23.92
CA MET A 285 -2.17 -2.64 -22.83
C MET A 285 -1.86 -1.13 -22.92
N PRO A 286 -1.46 -0.56 -24.08
CA PRO A 286 -1.22 0.87 -24.19
C PRO A 286 -2.45 1.71 -23.89
N VAL A 287 -3.63 1.27 -24.35
CA VAL A 287 -4.91 1.97 -24.11
C VAL A 287 -5.26 1.95 -22.62
N ARG A 288 -5.08 0.81 -21.95
CA ARG A 288 -5.32 0.69 -20.50
C ARG A 288 -4.38 1.58 -19.70
N ASN A 289 -3.08 1.60 -20.05
CA ASN A 289 -2.10 2.42 -19.37
C ASN A 289 -2.37 3.92 -19.58
N ALA A 290 -2.77 4.31 -20.78
CA ALA A 290 -3.15 5.70 -21.09
C ALA A 290 -4.42 6.10 -20.34
N ALA A 291 -5.44 5.24 -20.29
CA ALA A 291 -6.66 5.48 -19.54
C ALA A 291 -6.42 5.56 -18.02
N ALA A 292 -5.61 4.65 -17.48
CA ALA A 292 -5.21 4.67 -16.06
C ALA A 292 -4.41 5.94 -15.74
N GLY A 293 -3.46 6.34 -16.60
CA GLY A 293 -2.72 7.58 -16.46
C GLY A 293 -3.64 8.81 -16.50
N ALA A 294 -4.56 8.89 -17.46
CA ALA A 294 -5.52 9.99 -17.54
C ALA A 294 -6.41 10.09 -16.30
N LEU A 295 -6.86 8.94 -15.76
CA LEU A 295 -7.65 8.90 -14.53
C LEU A 295 -6.84 9.31 -13.30
N MET A 296 -5.59 8.88 -13.23
CA MET A 296 -4.70 9.16 -12.11
C MET A 296 -4.34 10.64 -12.04
N PHE A 297 -4.12 11.27 -13.19
CA PHE A 297 -3.62 12.64 -13.31
C PHE A 297 -4.70 13.72 -13.59
N ALA A 298 -5.97 13.33 -13.70
CA ALA A 298 -7.04 14.30 -13.88
C ALA A 298 -7.27 15.14 -12.60
N PRO A 299 -7.55 16.45 -12.73
CA PRO A 299 -8.01 17.27 -11.60
C PRO A 299 -9.25 16.64 -10.95
N LYS A 300 -9.29 16.65 -9.62
CA LYS A 300 -10.33 15.96 -8.87
C LYS A 300 -11.13 16.93 -8.02
N VAL A 301 -12.44 16.73 -8.02
CA VAL A 301 -13.36 17.23 -6.99
C VAL A 301 -14.01 16.01 -6.39
N LEU A 302 -13.74 15.75 -5.12
CA LEU A 302 -14.10 14.53 -4.43
C LEU A 302 -14.61 14.84 -3.03
N THR A 303 -15.34 13.93 -2.41
CA THR A 303 -15.44 13.90 -0.95
C THR A 303 -14.18 13.27 -0.37
N LEU A 304 -13.89 13.51 0.90
CA LEU A 304 -12.74 12.90 1.57
C LEU A 304 -12.79 11.38 1.46
N ARG A 305 -13.97 10.77 1.68
CA ARG A 305 -14.17 9.32 1.52
C ARG A 305 -13.83 8.83 0.12
N ASP A 306 -14.30 9.51 -0.92
CA ASP A 306 -14.00 9.13 -2.30
C ASP A 306 -12.51 9.28 -2.64
N ALA A 307 -11.85 10.27 -2.04
CA ALA A 307 -10.43 10.54 -2.27
C ALA A 307 -9.52 9.48 -1.61
N GLU A 308 -9.87 9.05 -0.40
CA GLU A 308 -9.13 8.01 0.34
C GLU A 308 -9.14 6.67 -0.39
N TYR A 309 -10.27 6.27 -1.00
CA TYR A 309 -10.41 5.00 -1.73
C TYR A 309 -10.31 5.15 -3.25
N LEU A 310 -9.61 6.18 -3.73
CA LEU A 310 -9.52 6.44 -5.17
C LEU A 310 -8.81 5.31 -5.93
N ALA A 311 -7.87 4.61 -5.29
CA ALA A 311 -7.14 3.52 -5.90
C ALA A 311 -8.04 2.35 -6.31
N ASP A 312 -9.10 2.04 -5.56
CA ASP A 312 -10.09 1.00 -5.92
C ASP A 312 -10.69 1.21 -7.31
N THR A 313 -10.81 2.46 -7.76
CA THR A 313 -11.41 2.78 -9.06
C THR A 313 -10.42 2.73 -10.21
N VAL A 314 -9.13 2.74 -9.93
CA VAL A 314 -8.06 2.91 -10.93
C VAL A 314 -7.18 1.67 -11.05
N ILE A 315 -6.87 0.99 -9.95
CA ILE A 315 -5.80 0.00 -9.88
C ILE A 315 -6.31 -1.45 -9.91
N SER A 316 -7.52 -1.72 -9.42
CA SER A 316 -8.04 -3.08 -9.17
C SER A 316 -8.11 -3.99 -10.40
N SER A 317 -8.10 -3.44 -11.62
CA SER A 317 -8.24 -4.23 -12.86
C SER A 317 -6.96 -4.34 -13.70
N SER A 318 -5.94 -3.54 -13.44
CA SER A 318 -4.77 -3.41 -14.35
C SER A 318 -3.49 -4.11 -13.87
N GLU A 319 -3.44 -4.60 -12.65
CA GLU A 319 -2.19 -5.11 -12.03
C GLU A 319 -1.92 -6.61 -12.26
N ARG A 320 -2.42 -7.19 -13.35
CA ARG A 320 -2.09 -8.57 -13.72
C ARG A 320 -0.77 -8.62 -14.49
N GLY A 321 0.30 -8.99 -13.81
CA GLY A 321 1.62 -9.20 -14.39
C GLY A 321 2.70 -9.20 -13.31
N PRO A 322 3.87 -9.79 -13.57
CA PRO A 322 4.95 -9.80 -12.60
C PRO A 322 5.41 -8.36 -12.35
N ALA A 323 5.25 -7.90 -11.14
CA ALA A 323 5.71 -6.61 -10.67
C ALA A 323 6.55 -6.83 -9.40
N TYR A 324 7.65 -6.09 -9.31
CA TYR A 324 8.44 -5.98 -8.09
C TYR A 324 8.15 -4.62 -7.46
N ARG A 325 7.85 -4.63 -6.17
CA ARG A 325 7.55 -3.42 -5.42
C ARG A 325 8.45 -3.33 -4.20
N VAL A 326 8.95 -2.14 -3.94
CA VAL A 326 9.71 -1.80 -2.74
C VAL A 326 9.25 -0.47 -2.21
N ALA A 327 9.31 -0.31 -0.89
CA ALA A 327 9.03 0.95 -0.24
C ALA A 327 10.04 1.21 0.87
N VAL A 328 10.39 2.48 1.05
CA VAL A 328 11.35 2.94 2.05
C VAL A 328 10.83 4.19 2.76
N PHE A 329 11.23 4.35 4.01
CA PHE A 329 11.16 5.60 4.74
C PHE A 329 12.50 6.29 4.63
N ALA A 330 12.53 7.48 4.03
CA ALA A 330 13.72 8.30 3.90
C ALA A 330 13.64 9.46 4.90
N PRO A 331 14.64 9.66 5.78
CA PRO A 331 14.74 10.87 6.58
C PRO A 331 14.67 12.10 5.70
N MET A 332 14.02 13.18 6.14
CA MET A 332 13.86 14.38 5.30
C MET A 332 15.19 14.99 4.90
N SER A 333 16.21 14.87 5.74
CA SER A 333 17.60 15.31 5.43
C SER A 333 18.25 14.60 4.25
N SER A 334 17.87 13.35 3.96
CA SER A 334 18.40 12.56 2.84
C SER A 334 17.32 12.17 1.80
N TYR A 335 16.10 12.66 1.95
CA TYR A 335 14.95 12.29 1.10
C TYR A 335 15.23 12.38 -0.40
N SER A 336 15.73 13.53 -0.86
CA SER A 336 16.01 13.73 -2.28
C SER A 336 17.11 12.79 -2.79
N THR A 337 18.17 12.61 -2.01
CA THR A 337 19.27 11.68 -2.32
C THR A 337 18.76 10.24 -2.44
N VAL A 338 17.97 9.78 -1.47
CA VAL A 338 17.38 8.43 -1.49
C VAL A 338 16.50 8.26 -2.73
N PHE A 339 15.67 9.25 -3.04
CA PHE A 339 14.74 9.16 -4.16
C PHE A 339 15.48 9.06 -5.50
N HIS A 340 16.51 9.89 -5.72
CA HIS A 340 17.34 9.84 -6.93
C HIS A 340 18.08 8.50 -7.03
N ARG A 341 18.76 8.07 -5.98
CA ARG A 341 19.52 6.80 -5.99
C ARG A 341 18.65 5.59 -6.27
N LEU A 342 17.43 5.56 -5.70
CA LEU A 342 16.46 4.49 -6.01
C LEU A 342 16.01 4.54 -7.48
N HIS A 343 15.70 5.72 -8.00
CA HIS A 343 15.31 5.87 -9.40
C HIS A 343 16.43 5.41 -10.34
N ASP A 344 17.66 5.86 -10.10
CA ASP A 344 18.83 5.52 -10.90
C ASP A 344 19.11 4.02 -10.87
N LEU A 345 19.01 3.38 -9.70
CA LEU A 345 19.14 1.93 -9.56
C LEU A 345 18.15 1.19 -10.48
N PHE A 346 16.86 1.58 -10.48
CA PHE A 346 15.86 0.94 -11.35
C PHE A 346 16.09 1.24 -12.83
N VAL A 347 16.55 2.45 -13.19
CA VAL A 347 16.87 2.84 -14.57
C VAL A 347 18.06 2.04 -15.07
N GLU A 348 19.15 1.94 -14.29
CA GLU A 348 20.33 1.15 -14.64
C GLU A 348 19.98 -0.31 -14.89
N HIS A 349 19.22 -0.92 -13.98
CA HIS A 349 18.78 -2.30 -14.17
C HIS A 349 17.85 -2.49 -15.37
N ARG A 350 17.03 -1.48 -15.70
CA ARG A 350 16.20 -1.48 -16.92
C ARG A 350 17.07 -1.48 -18.17
N GLU A 351 18.09 -0.64 -18.21
CA GLU A 351 18.99 -0.51 -19.36
C GLU A 351 19.85 -1.77 -19.56
N ARG A 352 20.40 -2.32 -18.47
CA ARG A 352 21.21 -3.54 -18.52
C ARG A 352 20.41 -4.79 -18.90
N SER A 353 19.24 -4.98 -18.31
CA SER A 353 18.48 -6.22 -18.48
C SER A 353 17.45 -6.18 -19.61
N GLY A 354 16.96 -5.00 -19.99
CA GLY A 354 15.82 -4.83 -20.89
C GLY A 354 14.52 -5.47 -20.37
N ALA A 355 14.52 -5.97 -19.15
CA ALA A 355 13.41 -6.71 -18.54
C ALA A 355 12.35 -5.79 -17.94
N ILE A 356 12.74 -4.64 -17.44
CA ILE A 356 11.83 -3.66 -16.81
C ILE A 356 11.17 -2.82 -17.89
N THR A 357 9.84 -2.80 -17.91
CA THR A 357 9.07 -2.06 -18.91
C THR A 357 8.51 -0.74 -18.40
N VAL A 358 8.20 -0.67 -17.11
CA VAL A 358 7.67 0.52 -16.44
C VAL A 358 8.34 0.63 -15.08
N ILE A 359 8.79 1.83 -14.75
CA ILE A 359 9.18 2.23 -13.40
C ILE A 359 8.13 3.25 -12.97
N SER A 360 7.50 3.02 -11.84
CA SER A 360 6.59 4.00 -11.25
C SER A 360 6.96 4.21 -9.80
N ALA A 361 6.88 5.46 -9.35
CA ALA A 361 7.09 5.82 -7.95
C ALA A 361 5.87 6.52 -7.38
N MET A 362 5.68 6.38 -6.06
CA MET A 362 4.73 7.16 -5.29
C MET A 362 5.43 7.65 -4.02
N THR A 363 5.09 8.86 -3.60
CA THR A 363 5.68 9.47 -2.41
C THR A 363 4.70 10.38 -1.69
N TYR A 364 4.86 10.49 -0.37
CA TYR A 364 4.19 11.44 0.51
C TYR A 364 4.91 11.56 1.86
N GLY A 365 4.58 12.57 2.64
CA GLY A 365 5.15 12.78 3.98
C GLY A 365 4.59 11.82 5.02
N VAL A 366 5.42 11.46 6.00
CA VAL A 366 5.02 10.64 7.15
C VAL A 366 5.52 11.29 8.44
N ARG A 367 4.60 11.69 9.30
CA ARG A 367 4.87 12.24 10.64
C ARG A 367 4.48 11.23 11.69
N SER A 368 5.31 10.21 11.86
CA SER A 368 5.12 9.16 12.85
C SER A 368 6.00 9.41 14.08
N PRO A 369 5.45 9.47 15.29
CA PRO A 369 6.25 9.54 16.52
C PRO A 369 7.29 8.43 16.60
N TYR A 370 6.93 7.22 16.19
CA TYR A 370 7.83 6.07 16.19
C TYR A 370 9.04 6.26 15.26
N LEU A 371 8.81 6.75 14.02
CA LEU A 371 9.88 7.04 13.09
C LEU A 371 10.72 8.23 13.58
N HIS A 372 10.08 9.24 14.14
CA HIS A 372 10.75 10.42 14.69
C HIS A 372 11.67 10.08 15.86
N GLU A 373 11.24 9.23 16.80
CA GLU A 373 12.07 8.76 17.92
C GLU A 373 13.36 8.07 17.44
N SER A 374 13.31 7.37 16.29
CA SER A 374 14.46 6.65 15.77
C SER A 374 15.46 7.51 15.00
N ALA A 375 15.01 8.58 14.36
CA ALA A 375 15.84 9.40 13.44
C ALA A 375 15.96 10.87 13.88
N GLY A 376 15.10 11.36 14.80
CA GLY A 376 15.08 12.75 15.22
C GLY A 376 14.41 13.71 14.22
N GLU A 377 13.79 13.18 13.16
CA GLU A 377 13.18 13.97 12.09
C GLU A 377 11.99 13.25 11.43
N ASP A 378 11.18 14.00 10.69
CA ASP A 378 10.11 13.45 9.86
C ASP A 378 10.67 12.68 8.65
N HIS A 379 9.84 11.86 8.01
CA HIS A 379 10.23 11.02 6.91
C HIS A 379 9.37 11.25 5.67
N GLY A 380 9.98 11.08 4.49
CA GLY A 380 9.26 10.83 3.26
C GLY A 380 9.11 9.33 3.03
N PHE A 381 7.90 8.90 2.68
CA PHE A 381 7.67 7.56 2.17
C PHE A 381 7.87 7.55 0.67
N ILE A 382 8.68 6.62 0.18
CA ILE A 382 9.00 6.46 -1.23
C ILE A 382 8.75 5.00 -1.59
N THR A 383 7.86 4.75 -2.55
CA THR A 383 7.67 3.40 -3.09
C THR A 383 8.00 3.38 -4.57
N PHE A 384 8.68 2.35 -5.01
CA PHE A 384 8.89 2.04 -6.41
C PHE A 384 8.20 0.73 -6.77
N THR A 385 7.58 0.73 -7.94
CA THR A 385 7.05 -0.48 -8.57
C THR A 385 7.67 -0.58 -9.96
N CYS A 386 8.36 -1.67 -10.24
CA CYS A 386 8.80 -1.99 -11.59
C CYS A 386 7.96 -3.14 -12.16
N ARG A 387 7.53 -3.00 -13.42
CA ARG A 387 6.85 -4.06 -14.15
C ARG A 387 7.84 -4.78 -15.04
N LEU A 388 7.83 -6.09 -14.94
CA LEU A 388 8.71 -6.95 -15.73
C LEU A 388 8.03 -7.35 -17.05
N ARG A 389 8.82 -7.51 -18.10
CA ARG A 389 8.34 -8.02 -19.38
C ARG A 389 7.98 -9.50 -19.23
N PRO A 390 6.79 -9.94 -19.63
CA PRO A 390 6.45 -11.34 -19.69
C PRO A 390 7.22 -11.97 -20.86
N THR A 391 8.40 -12.51 -20.63
CA THR A 391 9.17 -13.27 -21.61
C THR A 391 9.13 -14.74 -21.26
N GLY A 392 9.13 -15.62 -22.28
CA GLY A 392 9.21 -17.07 -22.10
C GLY A 392 10.46 -17.53 -21.32
N THR A 393 11.49 -16.68 -21.22
CA THR A 393 12.72 -16.90 -20.45
C THR A 393 12.53 -16.58 -18.95
N TYR A 394 11.58 -15.72 -18.58
CA TYR A 394 11.28 -15.39 -17.19
C TYR A 394 10.12 -16.21 -16.61
N SER A 395 9.36 -16.92 -17.42
CA SER A 395 8.40 -17.95 -16.96
C SER A 395 9.10 -19.21 -16.44
N GLY A 396 10.40 -19.36 -16.71
CA GLY A 396 11.28 -20.35 -16.11
C GLY A 396 12.29 -19.69 -15.17
N ARG A 397 11.97 -19.56 -13.94
CA ARG A 397 12.75 -19.43 -12.67
C ARG A 397 14.25 -19.05 -12.69
N SER A 398 14.95 -18.78 -13.79
CA SER A 398 16.41 -18.67 -13.75
C SER A 398 17.03 -17.27 -13.96
N GLY A 399 16.28 -16.26 -14.39
CA GLY A 399 16.85 -14.91 -14.60
C GLY A 399 16.20 -13.80 -13.74
N ALA A 400 14.92 -13.91 -13.42
CA ALA A 400 14.23 -12.94 -12.57
C ALA A 400 14.75 -12.92 -11.12
N PRO A 401 15.07 -14.06 -10.48
CA PRO A 401 15.60 -14.06 -9.12
C PRO A 401 16.95 -13.34 -8.97
N GLU A 402 17.81 -13.39 -9.97
CA GLU A 402 19.12 -12.71 -9.93
C GLU A 402 18.94 -11.18 -10.06
N LEU A 403 18.17 -10.73 -11.04
CA LEU A 403 17.83 -9.31 -11.18
C LEU A 403 17.19 -8.74 -9.90
N LEU A 404 16.25 -9.47 -9.31
CA LEU A 404 15.57 -9.03 -8.08
C LEU A 404 16.52 -9.02 -6.87
N ARG A 405 17.43 -9.96 -6.76
CA ARG A 405 18.46 -9.97 -5.72
C ARG A 405 19.41 -8.77 -5.86
N ASP A 406 19.86 -8.46 -7.06
CA ASP A 406 20.74 -7.32 -7.33
C ASP A 406 20.04 -6.01 -6.98
N ILE A 407 18.79 -5.84 -7.39
CA ILE A 407 17.98 -4.66 -7.03
C ILE A 407 17.80 -4.58 -5.50
N THR A 408 17.45 -5.68 -4.85
CA THR A 408 17.26 -5.74 -3.39
C THR A 408 18.54 -5.35 -2.66
N SER A 409 19.69 -5.90 -3.06
CA SER A 409 21.01 -5.55 -2.50
C SER A 409 21.33 -4.07 -2.66
N GLY A 410 21.07 -3.51 -3.85
CA GLY A 410 21.28 -2.07 -4.10
C GLY A 410 20.39 -1.19 -3.22
N ILE A 411 19.14 -1.60 -2.97
CA ILE A 411 18.23 -0.90 -2.07
C ILE A 411 18.75 -0.94 -0.63
N ASP A 412 19.22 -2.10 -0.16
CA ASP A 412 19.77 -2.25 1.19
C ASP A 412 21.03 -1.39 1.39
N ASP A 413 21.87 -1.26 0.36
CA ASP A 413 23.03 -0.38 0.39
C ASP A 413 22.63 1.10 0.46
N ILE A 414 21.62 1.52 -0.30
CA ILE A 414 21.07 2.88 -0.23
C ILE A 414 20.48 3.13 1.16
N CYS A 415 19.67 2.23 1.67
CA CYS A 415 19.08 2.38 3.01
C CYS A 415 20.15 2.51 4.08
N ARG A 416 21.20 1.69 4.04
CA ARG A 416 22.28 1.71 5.02
C ARG A 416 23.10 3.00 4.95
N SER A 417 23.45 3.49 3.76
CA SER A 417 24.26 4.70 3.59
C SER A 417 23.49 5.99 3.92
N GLU A 418 22.21 6.02 3.66
CA GLU A 418 21.35 7.22 3.81
C GLU A 418 20.50 7.19 5.08
N ARG A 419 20.69 6.21 5.96
CA ARG A 419 19.84 5.99 7.16
C ARG A 419 18.35 5.85 6.85
N ALA A 420 18.02 5.45 5.62
CA ALA A 420 16.66 5.11 5.23
C ALA A 420 16.29 3.72 5.75
N ARG A 421 15.00 3.43 5.87
CA ARG A 421 14.49 2.14 6.36
C ARG A 421 13.55 1.53 5.35
N ARG A 422 13.68 0.25 5.08
CA ARG A 422 12.69 -0.46 4.26
C ARG A 422 11.38 -0.56 5.02
N TYR A 423 10.28 -0.33 4.31
CA TYR A 423 8.96 -0.63 4.81
C TYR A 423 8.81 -2.16 4.94
N HIS A 424 8.28 -2.66 6.05
CA HIS A 424 8.11 -4.08 6.42
C HIS A 424 9.38 -4.87 6.77
N THR A 425 10.54 -4.27 6.89
CA THR A 425 11.66 -4.96 7.54
C THR A 425 11.60 -4.72 9.04
N PRO A 426 11.52 -5.76 9.87
CA PRO A 426 11.76 -5.61 11.30
C PRO A 426 13.21 -5.19 11.55
N ASP A 427 13.41 -4.37 12.60
CA ASP A 427 14.74 -4.06 13.13
C ASP A 427 15.39 -5.29 13.74
#